data_8a4f730dd898b708357a9711856c1798
#
_entry.id   8a4f730dd898b708357a9711856c1798
#
_cell.length_a   1.000
_cell.length_b   1.000
_cell.length_c   1.000
_cell.angle_alpha   90.00
_cell.angle_beta   90.00
_cell.angle_gamma   90.00
#
_symmetry.space_group_name_H-M   'P 1'
#
loop_
_entity.id
_entity.type
_entity.pdbx_description
1 polymer ?
#
loop_
_entity_poly.entity_id
_entity_poly.type
_entity_poly.pdbx_seq_one_letter_code
_entity_poly.pdbx_strand_id
1 'polypeptide(L)'
;MKRFGQYVCIVLLVAFGFGAEAQVATSVNPSGFGDRQFAMDTVFSNKRIREDDKMYQISVWRRIDLREKYNLSLYGSGDNKANGIVNHIYKAVVDDNALEVFADQNFTKPLSIAEFQENFWLSANGDSIFVKQLYYIDFKEDFVFDRHHSDLVFDIKFIELVMPSVTNANAGQKTIAYIRYKDFVNYFKNHPEARWLNFQNISKSLTYDQAFESRLFRSVVRRFTNPDEALIADMVRADNANPEMQAYLNGLAFEYKLLEFENALWEW
;
A
#
# COMPACT_ATOMS: atom_id res chain seq x y z
N MET A 1 9.81 38.14 -76.05
CA MET A 1 9.63 36.69 -75.69
C MET A 1 9.59 36.55 -74.19
N LYS A 2 8.40 36.27 -73.66
CA LYS A 2 8.09 36.24 -72.24
C LYS A 2 8.36 34.81 -71.75
N ARG A 3 9.18 34.65 -70.72
CA ARG A 3 9.30 33.37 -69.98
C ARG A 3 8.54 33.46 -68.66
N PHE A 4 7.51 32.69 -68.57
CA PHE A 4 6.72 32.43 -67.33
C PHE A 4 7.53 31.63 -66.38
N GLY A 5 7.78 32.13 -65.16
CA GLY A 5 8.32 31.40 -64.05
C GLY A 5 7.17 30.75 -63.25
N GLN A 6 7.18 29.43 -63.21
CA GLN A 6 6.28 28.68 -62.35
C GLN A 6 6.80 28.69 -60.89
N TYR A 7 6.04 29.27 -60.00
CA TYR A 7 6.25 29.16 -58.57
C TYR A 7 5.59 27.84 -58.08
N VAL A 8 6.43 26.91 -57.72
CA VAL A 8 5.98 25.71 -57.04
C VAL A 8 5.84 26.06 -55.56
N CYS A 9 4.61 26.22 -55.08
CA CYS A 9 4.32 26.27 -53.65
C CYS A 9 4.45 24.86 -53.04
N ILE A 10 5.54 24.61 -52.33
CA ILE A 10 5.68 23.45 -51.46
C ILE A 10 4.92 23.78 -50.18
N VAL A 11 3.75 23.21 -50.04
CA VAL A 11 2.99 23.23 -48.78
C VAL A 11 3.62 22.18 -47.87
N LEU A 12 4.39 22.63 -46.89
CA LEU A 12 4.94 21.79 -45.82
C LEU A 12 3.80 21.44 -44.87
N LEU A 13 3.23 20.25 -45.02
CA LEU A 13 2.28 19.65 -44.09
C LEU A 13 3.06 19.24 -42.85
N VAL A 14 3.10 20.11 -41.84
CA VAL A 14 3.55 19.75 -40.51
C VAL A 14 2.45 18.90 -39.88
N ALA A 15 2.64 17.59 -39.95
CA ALA A 15 1.83 16.66 -39.18
C ALA A 15 2.18 16.81 -37.69
N PHE A 16 1.40 17.60 -36.98
CA PHE A 16 1.35 17.53 -35.54
C PHE A 16 0.76 16.15 -35.18
N GLY A 17 1.65 15.22 -34.83
CA GLY A 17 1.25 14.00 -34.17
C GLY A 17 0.68 14.37 -32.79
N PHE A 18 -0.62 14.53 -32.71
CA PHE A 18 -1.30 14.43 -31.42
C PHE A 18 -1.10 12.99 -30.96
N GLY A 19 -0.22 12.80 -29.98
CA GLY A 19 -0.19 11.58 -29.20
C GLY A 19 -1.58 11.42 -28.61
N ALA A 20 -2.38 10.53 -29.16
CA ALA A 20 -3.57 10.07 -28.51
C ALA A 20 -3.10 9.31 -27.28
N GLU A 21 -3.03 10.01 -26.14
CA GLU A 21 -3.10 9.31 -24.86
C GLU A 21 -4.39 8.52 -24.94
N ALA A 22 -4.25 7.20 -24.98
CA ALA A 22 -5.37 6.31 -24.81
C ALA A 22 -5.89 6.55 -23.38
N GLN A 23 -6.76 7.55 -23.25
CA GLN A 23 -7.70 7.54 -22.14
C GLN A 23 -8.35 6.17 -22.21
N VAL A 24 -8.06 5.33 -21.22
CA VAL A 24 -8.89 4.18 -20.93
C VAL A 24 -10.27 4.78 -20.70
N ALA A 25 -11.03 4.85 -21.79
CA ALA A 25 -12.43 5.22 -21.71
C ALA A 25 -13.05 4.18 -20.81
N THR A 26 -13.26 4.52 -19.55
CA THR A 26 -14.35 3.93 -18.81
C THR A 26 -15.56 4.26 -19.67
N SER A 27 -16.00 3.31 -20.48
CA SER A 27 -17.21 3.42 -21.25
C SER A 27 -18.36 3.48 -20.25
N VAL A 28 -18.65 4.69 -19.80
CA VAL A 28 -19.86 4.94 -19.03
C VAL A 28 -20.99 4.86 -20.03
N ASN A 29 -21.59 3.69 -20.14
CA ASN A 29 -22.82 3.54 -20.88
C ASN A 29 -23.86 4.47 -20.27
N PRO A 30 -24.48 5.38 -21.06
CA PRO A 30 -25.48 6.30 -20.54
C PRO A 30 -26.76 5.62 -20.05
N SER A 31 -26.92 4.32 -20.28
CA SER A 31 -28.04 3.51 -19.78
C SER A 31 -27.92 3.12 -18.31
N GLY A 32 -26.84 3.49 -17.62
CA GLY A 32 -26.76 3.61 -16.16
C GLY A 32 -26.85 2.34 -15.31
N PHE A 33 -27.27 1.22 -15.83
CA PHE A 33 -27.53 0.00 -15.03
C PHE A 33 -26.65 -1.21 -15.40
N GLY A 34 -26.14 -1.29 -16.61
CA GLY A 34 -25.47 -2.51 -17.10
C GLY A 34 -23.99 -2.65 -16.75
N ASP A 35 -23.25 -1.53 -16.66
CA ASP A 35 -21.79 -1.59 -16.62
C ASP A 35 -21.20 -1.63 -15.20
N ARG A 36 -21.95 -1.21 -14.19
CA ARG A 36 -21.50 -1.27 -12.78
C ARG A 36 -21.40 -2.71 -12.27
N GLN A 37 -22.19 -3.61 -12.81
CA GLN A 37 -22.24 -5.02 -12.38
C GLN A 37 -20.92 -5.75 -12.64
N PHE A 38 -20.17 -5.34 -13.64
CA PHE A 38 -18.90 -5.96 -14.01
C PHE A 38 -17.67 -5.10 -13.67
N ALA A 39 -17.89 -3.92 -13.08
CA ALA A 39 -16.80 -3.07 -12.65
C ALA A 39 -15.92 -3.79 -11.62
N MET A 40 -14.61 -3.72 -11.81
CA MET A 40 -13.62 -4.21 -10.87
C MET A 40 -12.63 -3.09 -10.59
N ASP A 41 -12.21 -2.97 -9.35
CA ASP A 41 -11.11 -2.09 -9.00
C ASP A 41 -9.79 -2.70 -9.50
N THR A 42 -9.33 -2.25 -10.66
CA THR A 42 -8.07 -2.72 -11.27
C THR A 42 -6.90 -1.81 -10.94
N VAL A 43 -7.16 -0.65 -10.37
CA VAL A 43 -6.13 0.36 -10.05
C VAL A 43 -5.51 0.07 -8.68
N PHE A 44 -6.33 -0.09 -7.66
CA PHE A 44 -5.88 -0.26 -6.29
C PHE A 44 -5.90 -1.70 -5.81
N SER A 45 -6.75 -2.53 -6.39
CA SER A 45 -6.94 -3.91 -5.96
C SER A 45 -6.03 -4.88 -6.72
N ASN A 46 -5.41 -5.80 -5.98
CA ASN A 46 -4.74 -6.97 -6.55
C ASN A 46 -5.72 -8.16 -6.72
N LYS A 47 -6.89 -8.09 -6.11
CA LYS A 47 -7.94 -9.12 -6.18
C LYS A 47 -8.96 -8.75 -7.26
N ARG A 48 -9.45 -9.77 -7.97
CA ARG A 48 -10.42 -9.59 -9.07
C ARG A 48 -11.84 -9.84 -8.57
N ILE A 49 -12.34 -8.94 -7.72
CA ILE A 49 -13.70 -9.02 -7.17
C ILE A 49 -14.57 -7.98 -7.87
N ARG A 50 -15.73 -8.39 -8.40
CA ARG A 50 -16.69 -7.49 -9.00
C ARG A 50 -17.41 -6.69 -7.93
N GLU A 51 -17.81 -5.46 -8.24
CA GLU A 51 -18.53 -4.61 -7.28
C GLU A 51 -19.87 -5.25 -6.83
N ASP A 52 -20.58 -5.93 -7.72
CA ASP A 52 -21.84 -6.60 -7.39
C ASP A 52 -21.69 -7.87 -6.54
N ASP A 53 -20.51 -8.46 -6.55
CA ASP A 53 -20.22 -9.65 -5.76
C ASP A 53 -19.76 -9.29 -4.34
N LYS A 54 -19.47 -8.02 -4.08
CA LYS A 54 -19.12 -7.51 -2.77
C LYS A 54 -20.35 -7.36 -1.88
N MET A 55 -20.63 -8.38 -1.08
CA MET A 55 -21.77 -8.35 -0.16
C MET A 55 -21.48 -7.50 1.08
N TYR A 56 -20.24 -7.49 1.53
CA TYR A 56 -19.78 -6.73 2.67
C TYR A 56 -18.37 -6.22 2.42
N GLN A 57 -18.10 -4.99 2.79
CA GLN A 57 -16.76 -4.40 2.70
C GLN A 57 -16.52 -3.45 3.88
N ILE A 58 -15.39 -3.61 4.53
CA ILE A 58 -14.89 -2.68 5.54
C ILE A 58 -13.39 -2.44 5.32
N SER A 59 -12.97 -1.19 5.37
CA SER A 59 -11.56 -0.84 5.30
C SER A 59 -10.95 -0.83 6.70
N VAL A 60 -9.77 -1.42 6.81
CA VAL A 60 -9.01 -1.55 8.05
C VAL A 60 -7.58 -1.07 7.81
N TRP A 61 -7.08 -0.23 8.70
CA TRP A 61 -5.68 0.22 8.72
C TRP A 61 -4.95 -0.51 9.83
N ARG A 62 -3.88 -1.17 9.45
CA ARG A 62 -3.09 -2.00 10.36
C ARG A 62 -1.66 -1.51 10.41
N ARG A 63 -1.03 -1.76 11.54
CA ARG A 63 0.40 -1.51 11.77
C ARG A 63 1.14 -2.80 12.01
N ILE A 64 2.26 -2.96 11.32
CA ILE A 64 3.27 -3.99 11.58
C ILE A 64 4.42 -3.31 12.33
N ASP A 65 4.73 -3.78 13.53
CA ASP A 65 5.98 -3.44 14.21
C ASP A 65 7.02 -4.51 13.87
N LEU A 66 8.03 -4.14 13.11
CA LEU A 66 9.07 -5.05 12.65
C LEU A 66 9.96 -5.60 13.78
N ARG A 67 9.94 -4.97 14.96
CA ARG A 67 10.72 -5.41 16.14
C ARG A 67 10.06 -6.58 16.87
N GLU A 68 8.78 -6.82 16.62
CA GLU A 68 8.09 -7.95 17.21
C GLU A 68 8.70 -9.28 16.76
N LYS A 69 8.77 -10.25 17.65
CA LYS A 69 9.40 -11.56 17.41
C LYS A 69 8.88 -12.24 16.12
N TYR A 70 7.59 -12.14 15.84
CA TYR A 70 6.98 -12.72 14.64
C TYR A 70 7.39 -12.00 13.35
N ASN A 71 7.74 -10.72 13.45
CA ASN A 71 8.06 -9.86 12.32
C ASN A 71 9.56 -9.74 12.04
N LEU A 72 10.41 -10.41 12.82
CA LEU A 72 11.86 -10.33 12.64
C LEU A 72 12.32 -10.79 11.26
N SER A 73 11.58 -11.70 10.62
CA SER A 73 11.84 -12.14 9.24
C SER A 73 11.68 -11.01 8.22
N LEU A 74 10.81 -10.02 8.50
CA LEU A 74 10.63 -8.83 7.71
C LEU A 74 11.66 -7.74 8.05
N TYR A 75 12.04 -7.66 9.33
CA TYR A 75 12.97 -6.63 9.80
C TYR A 75 14.40 -6.82 9.29
N GLY A 76 14.79 -8.08 9.06
CA GLY A 76 16.12 -8.43 8.63
C GLY A 76 17.13 -8.51 9.78
N SER A 77 18.34 -8.97 9.48
CA SER A 77 19.42 -9.19 10.43
C SER A 77 20.53 -8.15 10.34
N GLY A 78 21.35 -8.07 11.36
CA GLY A 78 22.49 -7.16 11.44
C GLY A 78 22.09 -5.70 11.74
N ASP A 79 23.10 -4.87 11.93
CA ASP A 79 22.89 -3.47 12.33
C ASP A 79 22.26 -2.61 11.22
N ASN A 80 22.58 -2.91 9.97
CA ASN A 80 22.08 -2.14 8.83
C ASN A 80 20.76 -2.69 8.26
N LYS A 81 20.23 -3.80 8.81
CA LYS A 81 18.99 -4.44 8.31
C LYS A 81 19.00 -4.65 6.78
N ALA A 82 20.15 -4.98 6.22
CA ALA A 82 20.38 -5.08 4.77
C ALA A 82 19.38 -6.02 4.06
N ASN A 83 18.97 -7.08 4.76
CA ASN A 83 18.01 -8.07 4.26
C ASN A 83 16.57 -7.79 4.71
N GLY A 84 16.30 -6.61 5.29
CA GLY A 84 14.98 -6.21 5.74
C GLY A 84 14.14 -5.61 4.63
N ILE A 85 12.82 -5.73 4.78
CA ILE A 85 11.86 -5.21 3.80
C ILE A 85 12.03 -3.72 3.51
N VAL A 86 12.31 -2.91 4.55
CA VAL A 86 12.49 -1.46 4.42
C VAL A 86 13.68 -1.14 3.50
N ASN A 87 14.79 -1.88 3.66
CA ASN A 87 15.95 -1.69 2.81
C ASN A 87 15.73 -2.17 1.38
N HIS A 88 14.98 -3.26 1.19
CA HIS A 88 14.59 -3.71 -0.15
C HIS A 88 13.65 -2.74 -0.85
N ILE A 89 12.71 -2.12 -0.11
CA ILE A 89 11.88 -1.04 -0.65
C ILE A 89 12.74 0.16 -1.04
N TYR A 90 13.70 0.54 -0.21
CA TYR A 90 14.63 1.64 -0.54
C TYR A 90 15.38 1.37 -1.85
N LYS A 91 15.93 0.17 -2.00
CA LYS A 91 16.62 -0.25 -3.24
C LYS A 91 15.69 -0.22 -4.45
N ALA A 92 14.47 -0.73 -4.31
CA ALA A 92 13.48 -0.75 -5.37
C ALA A 92 13.12 0.66 -5.90
N VAL A 93 13.13 1.65 -5.01
CA VAL A 93 12.81 3.05 -5.36
C VAL A 93 14.03 3.78 -5.91
N VAL A 94 15.19 3.65 -5.24
CA VAL A 94 16.37 4.48 -5.52
C VAL A 94 17.31 3.83 -6.52
N ASP A 95 17.65 2.55 -6.31
CA ASP A 95 18.67 1.88 -7.12
C ASP A 95 18.06 1.35 -8.42
N ASP A 96 16.92 0.68 -8.34
CA ASP A 96 16.28 0.05 -9.49
C ASP A 96 15.31 0.99 -10.21
N ASN A 97 14.87 2.07 -9.54
CA ASN A 97 13.83 3.01 -10.04
C ASN A 97 12.60 2.28 -10.62
N ALA A 98 12.22 1.19 -9.98
CA ALA A 98 11.18 0.29 -10.45
C ALA A 98 9.88 0.41 -9.64
N LEU A 99 9.94 1.05 -8.47
CA LEU A 99 8.80 1.21 -7.57
C LEU A 99 8.46 2.68 -7.41
N GLU A 100 7.27 3.08 -7.88
CA GLU A 100 6.76 4.43 -7.68
C GLU A 100 6.27 4.62 -6.23
N VAL A 101 6.59 5.77 -5.66
CA VAL A 101 6.19 6.18 -4.32
C VAL A 101 5.42 7.49 -4.35
N PHE A 102 4.52 7.66 -3.40
CA PHE A 102 3.59 8.78 -3.36
C PHE A 102 3.60 9.46 -2.00
N ALA A 103 3.26 10.76 -1.99
CA ALA A 103 3.12 11.55 -0.77
C ALA A 103 1.76 11.36 -0.10
N ASP A 104 0.76 10.89 -0.83
CA ASP A 104 -0.63 10.76 -0.38
C ASP A 104 -1.17 9.34 -0.60
N GLN A 105 -2.15 8.97 0.22
CA GLN A 105 -2.82 7.67 0.14
C GLN A 105 -3.74 7.50 -1.09
N ASN A 106 -4.03 8.57 -1.81
CA ASN A 106 -4.84 8.55 -3.04
C ASN A 106 -3.99 8.46 -4.31
N PHE A 107 -2.64 8.43 -4.16
CA PHE A 107 -1.67 8.33 -5.25
C PHE A 107 -1.77 9.46 -6.28
N THR A 108 -2.13 10.65 -5.83
CA THR A 108 -2.25 11.83 -6.71
C THR A 108 -0.93 12.59 -6.83
N LYS A 109 -0.04 12.47 -5.84
CA LYS A 109 1.23 13.19 -5.76
C LYS A 109 2.40 12.22 -5.75
N PRO A 110 2.99 11.90 -6.89
CA PRO A 110 4.21 11.10 -6.93
C PRO A 110 5.36 11.87 -6.25
N LEU A 111 6.18 11.15 -5.49
CA LEU A 111 7.41 11.68 -4.90
C LEU A 111 8.56 11.46 -5.88
N SER A 112 9.42 12.47 -6.02
CA SER A 112 10.71 12.29 -6.69
C SER A 112 11.65 11.44 -5.84
N ILE A 113 12.65 10.80 -6.47
CA ILE A 113 13.67 10.01 -5.75
C ILE A 113 14.39 10.88 -4.70
N ALA A 114 14.69 12.14 -5.02
CA ALA A 114 15.36 13.06 -4.10
C ALA A 114 14.49 13.36 -2.86
N GLU A 115 13.21 13.64 -3.05
CA GLU A 115 12.27 13.87 -1.95
C GLU A 115 12.07 12.61 -1.10
N PHE A 116 12.01 11.44 -1.74
CA PHE A 116 11.92 10.17 -1.03
C PHE A 116 13.17 9.93 -0.17
N GLN A 117 14.38 10.16 -0.72
CA GLN A 117 15.64 10.03 0.01
C GLN A 117 15.69 11.00 1.19
N GLU A 118 15.27 12.25 1.01
CA GLU A 118 15.21 13.23 2.10
C GLU A 118 14.25 12.77 3.21
N ASN A 119 13.03 12.35 2.84
CA ASN A 119 12.06 11.83 3.81
C ASN A 119 12.52 10.55 4.52
N PHE A 120 13.32 9.73 3.85
CA PHE A 120 13.82 8.46 4.38
C PHE A 120 14.96 8.63 5.35
N TRP A 121 15.91 9.53 5.05
CA TRP A 121 17.15 9.70 5.82
C TRP A 121 17.12 10.83 6.84
N LEU A 122 16.14 11.75 6.74
CA LEU A 122 16.04 12.90 7.60
C LEU A 122 14.76 12.92 8.43
N SER A 123 14.93 13.14 9.74
CA SER A 123 13.80 13.45 10.62
C SER A 123 13.21 14.82 10.28
N ALA A 124 12.05 15.16 10.85
CA ALA A 124 11.48 16.50 10.72
C ALA A 124 12.40 17.61 11.30
N ASN A 125 13.30 17.23 12.19
CA ASN A 125 14.29 18.15 12.80
C ASN A 125 15.59 18.23 12.00
N GLY A 126 15.75 17.47 10.90
CA GLY A 126 16.96 17.41 10.09
C GLY A 126 18.02 16.44 10.61
N ASP A 127 17.72 15.64 11.64
CA ASP A 127 18.65 14.62 12.14
C ASP A 127 18.71 13.42 11.20
N SER A 128 19.92 12.86 11.00
CA SER A 128 20.10 11.66 10.19
C SER A 128 19.53 10.42 10.86
N ILE A 129 18.83 9.61 10.09
CA ILE A 129 18.14 8.41 10.53
C ILE A 129 18.83 7.18 9.96
N PHE A 130 18.80 6.09 10.71
CA PHE A 130 19.27 4.78 10.27
C PHE A 130 18.09 3.85 9.94
N VAL A 131 18.26 2.97 8.98
CA VAL A 131 17.22 1.98 8.58
C VAL A 131 16.65 1.21 9.77
N LYS A 132 17.48 0.87 10.75
CA LYS A 132 17.05 0.20 12.00
C LYS A 132 16.07 1.01 12.86
N GLN A 133 15.94 2.30 12.62
CA GLN A 133 15.00 3.18 13.33
C GLN A 133 13.64 3.24 12.63
N LEU A 134 13.56 2.72 11.40
CA LEU A 134 12.33 2.62 10.61
C LEU A 134 11.73 1.22 10.79
N TYR A 135 10.91 1.06 11.79
CA TYR A 135 10.36 -0.24 12.17
C TYR A 135 8.84 -0.32 12.11
N TYR A 136 8.16 0.73 11.65
CA TYR A 136 6.72 0.71 11.44
C TYR A 136 6.38 0.67 9.95
N ILE A 137 5.56 -0.29 9.60
CA ILE A 137 4.91 -0.39 8.31
C ILE A 137 3.40 -0.40 8.57
N ASP A 138 2.71 0.59 8.05
CA ASP A 138 1.26 0.63 8.07
C ASP A 138 0.74 0.17 6.72
N PHE A 139 -0.44 -0.39 6.69
CA PHE A 139 -1.10 -0.75 5.44
C PHE A 139 -2.61 -0.65 5.59
N LYS A 140 -3.26 -0.34 4.49
CA LYS A 140 -4.70 -0.36 4.38
C LYS A 140 -5.12 -1.62 3.65
N GLU A 141 -6.06 -2.35 4.22
CA GLU A 141 -6.71 -3.48 3.58
C GLU A 141 -8.22 -3.31 3.59
N ASP A 142 -8.85 -3.80 2.55
CA ASP A 142 -10.29 -3.98 2.51
C ASP A 142 -10.61 -5.44 2.82
N PHE A 143 -11.46 -5.63 3.80
CA PHE A 143 -12.04 -6.90 4.18
C PHE A 143 -13.33 -7.04 3.41
N VAL A 144 -13.35 -7.92 2.40
CA VAL A 144 -14.45 -8.06 1.45
C VAL A 144 -15.00 -9.47 1.51
N PHE A 145 -16.32 -9.59 1.69
CA PHE A 145 -17.00 -10.86 1.48
C PHE A 145 -17.48 -10.95 0.04
N ASP A 146 -16.90 -11.89 -0.71
CA ASP A 146 -17.26 -12.20 -2.08
C ASP A 146 -18.40 -13.21 -2.09
N ARG A 147 -19.61 -12.75 -2.48
CA ARG A 147 -20.80 -13.60 -2.57
C ARG A 147 -20.66 -14.70 -3.60
N HIS A 148 -19.93 -14.44 -4.69
CA HIS A 148 -19.81 -15.39 -5.78
C HIS A 148 -18.98 -16.62 -5.39
N HIS A 149 -17.90 -16.41 -4.67
CA HIS A 149 -17.04 -17.49 -4.18
C HIS A 149 -17.39 -17.93 -2.76
N SER A 150 -18.30 -17.21 -2.08
CA SER A 150 -18.60 -17.41 -0.65
C SER A 150 -17.35 -17.42 0.20
N ASP A 151 -16.43 -16.49 -0.07
CA ASP A 151 -15.13 -16.40 0.59
C ASP A 151 -14.86 -14.99 1.12
N LEU A 152 -14.09 -14.93 2.18
CA LEU A 152 -13.65 -13.69 2.79
C LEU A 152 -12.25 -13.35 2.30
N VAL A 153 -12.14 -12.23 1.61
CA VAL A 153 -10.91 -11.79 0.96
C VAL A 153 -10.36 -10.57 1.66
N PHE A 154 -9.07 -10.62 1.98
CA PHE A 154 -8.30 -9.46 2.42
C PHE A 154 -7.57 -8.85 1.21
N ASP A 155 -7.94 -7.64 0.86
CA ASP A 155 -7.38 -6.94 -0.29
C ASP A 155 -6.56 -5.75 0.17
N ILE A 156 -5.25 -5.92 0.23
CA ILE A 156 -4.33 -4.85 0.62
C ILE A 156 -4.28 -3.82 -0.52
N LYS A 157 -4.55 -2.56 -0.20
CA LYS A 157 -4.57 -1.45 -1.16
C LYS A 157 -3.22 -0.74 -1.27
N PHE A 158 -2.64 -0.41 -0.14
CA PHE A 158 -1.34 0.25 -0.09
C PHE A 158 -0.56 -0.11 1.17
N ILE A 159 0.73 0.12 1.07
CA ILE A 159 1.69 0.06 2.17
C ILE A 159 2.20 1.47 2.40
N GLU A 160 2.33 1.85 3.66
CA GLU A 160 2.84 3.12 4.12
C GLU A 160 4.07 2.90 4.99
N LEU A 161 5.17 3.55 4.66
CA LEU A 161 6.36 3.59 5.50
C LEU A 161 6.22 4.72 6.51
N VAL A 162 6.31 4.39 7.80
CA VAL A 162 6.10 5.33 8.89
C VAL A 162 7.35 5.45 9.76
N MET A 163 7.80 6.68 9.93
CA MET A 163 8.86 7.02 10.87
C MET A 163 8.25 7.14 12.27
N PRO A 164 8.76 6.38 13.26
CA PRO A 164 8.25 6.44 14.63
C PRO A 164 8.49 7.80 15.28
N SER A 165 7.61 8.20 16.21
CA SER A 165 7.74 9.44 16.98
C SER A 165 9.02 9.50 17.82
N VAL A 166 9.53 8.36 18.28
CA VAL A 166 10.80 8.28 19.03
C VAL A 166 11.98 8.70 18.17
N THR A 167 11.95 8.37 16.88
CA THR A 167 12.98 8.76 15.91
C THR A 167 12.79 10.21 15.45
N ASN A 168 11.55 10.68 15.45
CA ASN A 168 11.17 12.02 15.00
C ASN A 168 10.74 12.89 16.19
N ALA A 169 11.68 13.10 17.12
CA ALA A 169 11.44 13.82 18.36
C ALA A 169 10.74 15.18 18.10
N ASN A 170 9.73 15.47 18.90
CA ASN A 170 8.90 16.69 18.86
C ASN A 170 7.97 16.87 17.66
N ALA A 171 8.01 16.03 16.62
CA ALA A 171 7.16 16.16 15.43
C ALA A 171 6.13 15.03 15.28
N GLY A 172 6.10 14.06 16.21
CA GLY A 172 5.20 12.91 16.15
C GLY A 172 5.64 11.88 15.10
N GLN A 173 4.70 11.06 14.66
CA GLN A 173 4.94 10.10 13.58
C GLN A 173 4.94 10.83 12.24
N LYS A 174 5.87 10.47 11.35
CA LYS A 174 5.98 11.03 9.99
C LYS A 174 5.80 9.91 8.98
N THR A 175 4.89 10.10 8.03
CA THR A 175 4.80 9.24 6.85
C THR A 175 5.95 9.57 5.91
N ILE A 176 6.69 8.56 5.49
CA ILE A 176 7.81 8.68 4.54
C ILE A 176 7.26 8.63 3.12
N ALA A 177 6.50 7.59 2.80
CA ALA A 177 5.91 7.39 1.48
C ALA A 177 4.78 6.37 1.52
N TYR A 178 3.88 6.47 0.54
CA TYR A 178 2.87 5.48 0.21
C TYR A 178 3.28 4.69 -1.03
N ILE A 179 3.00 3.40 -1.04
CA ILE A 179 3.32 2.46 -2.11
C ILE A 179 2.05 1.71 -2.47
N ARG A 180 1.68 1.70 -3.75
CA ARG A 180 0.57 0.86 -4.22
C ARG A 180 0.93 -0.61 -4.01
N TYR A 181 0.05 -1.35 -3.35
CA TYR A 181 0.33 -2.77 -3.08
C TYR A 181 0.51 -3.60 -4.35
N LYS A 182 -0.21 -3.27 -5.39
CA LYS A 182 -0.08 -3.92 -6.70
C LYS A 182 1.33 -3.79 -7.29
N ASP A 183 1.94 -2.60 -7.19
CA ASP A 183 3.29 -2.35 -7.68
C ASP A 183 4.32 -3.05 -6.80
N PHE A 184 4.10 -3.06 -5.48
CA PHE A 184 4.89 -3.83 -4.53
C PHE A 184 4.91 -5.32 -4.90
N VAL A 185 3.75 -5.94 -5.12
CA VAL A 185 3.64 -7.34 -5.52
C VAL A 185 4.35 -7.60 -6.84
N ASN A 186 4.14 -6.75 -7.84
CA ASN A 186 4.78 -6.89 -9.15
C ASN A 186 6.31 -6.83 -9.06
N TYR A 187 6.84 -5.92 -8.25
CA TYR A 187 8.29 -5.81 -8.04
C TYR A 187 8.84 -7.05 -7.34
N PHE A 188 8.34 -7.39 -6.15
CA PHE A 188 8.89 -8.46 -5.32
C PHE A 188 8.70 -9.85 -5.92
N LYS A 189 7.70 -10.06 -6.75
CA LYS A 189 7.52 -11.30 -7.51
C LYS A 189 8.67 -11.57 -8.49
N ASN A 190 9.29 -10.51 -9.02
CA ASN A 190 10.37 -10.59 -9.99
C ASN A 190 11.77 -10.52 -9.36
N HIS A 191 11.85 -10.29 -8.03
CA HIS A 191 13.11 -10.13 -7.29
C HIS A 191 13.26 -11.21 -6.20
N PRO A 192 13.63 -12.44 -6.58
CA PRO A 192 13.72 -13.57 -5.66
C PRO A 192 14.82 -13.45 -4.60
N GLU A 193 15.73 -12.48 -4.74
CA GLU A 193 16.74 -12.15 -3.73
C GLU A 193 16.16 -11.44 -2.51
N ALA A 194 15.04 -10.73 -2.68
CA ALA A 194 14.32 -10.09 -1.61
C ALA A 194 13.38 -11.09 -0.92
N ARG A 195 13.92 -11.79 0.11
CA ARG A 195 13.24 -12.92 0.73
C ARG A 195 12.81 -12.67 2.16
N TRP A 196 11.59 -13.09 2.46
CA TRP A 196 11.15 -13.35 3.82
C TRP A 196 11.86 -14.62 4.34
N LEU A 197 12.74 -14.44 5.33
CA LEU A 197 13.56 -15.53 5.84
C LEU A 197 12.75 -16.37 6.84
N ASN A 198 12.55 -17.63 6.52
CA ASN A 198 12.01 -18.59 7.48
C ASN A 198 13.13 -19.14 8.37
N PHE A 199 13.24 -18.62 9.58
CA PHE A 199 14.27 -19.02 10.53
C PHE A 199 14.16 -20.49 11.00
N GLN A 200 12.97 -21.09 10.86
CA GLN A 200 12.76 -22.50 11.19
C GLN A 200 13.10 -23.45 10.03
N ASN A 201 12.96 -22.96 8.81
CA ASN A 201 13.26 -23.76 7.62
C ASN A 201 13.75 -22.85 6.48
N ILE A 202 15.06 -22.63 6.43
CA ILE A 202 15.73 -21.76 5.46
C ILE A 202 15.49 -22.24 4.01
N SER A 203 15.27 -23.54 3.80
CA SER A 203 14.99 -24.09 2.47
C SER A 203 13.64 -23.67 1.90
N LYS A 204 12.73 -23.17 2.73
CA LYS A 204 11.41 -22.67 2.34
C LYS A 204 11.28 -21.19 2.61
N SER A 205 12.26 -20.40 2.20
CA SER A 205 12.13 -18.95 2.19
C SER A 205 11.16 -18.52 1.09
N LEU A 206 10.29 -17.57 1.42
CA LEU A 206 9.28 -17.02 0.52
C LEU A 206 9.74 -15.64 0.04
N THR A 207 9.18 -15.17 -1.06
CA THR A 207 9.29 -13.77 -1.47
C THR A 207 8.38 -12.89 -0.60
N TYR A 208 8.63 -11.58 -0.54
CA TYR A 208 7.81 -10.70 0.31
C TYR A 208 6.35 -10.64 -0.13
N ASP A 209 6.08 -10.72 -1.45
CA ASP A 209 4.71 -10.79 -1.96
C ASP A 209 3.98 -12.04 -1.45
N GLN A 210 4.62 -13.20 -1.47
CA GLN A 210 4.06 -14.45 -0.95
C GLN A 210 3.86 -14.40 0.57
N ALA A 211 4.79 -13.77 1.29
CA ALA A 211 4.69 -13.62 2.75
C ALA A 211 3.51 -12.70 3.14
N PHE A 212 3.29 -11.62 2.39
CA PHE A 212 2.15 -10.73 2.61
C PHE A 212 0.83 -11.39 2.21
N GLU A 213 0.78 -12.09 1.08
CA GLU A 213 -0.40 -12.83 0.64
C GLU A 213 -0.78 -13.94 1.63
N SER A 214 0.20 -14.65 2.19
CA SER A 214 0.00 -15.66 3.22
C SER A 214 -0.12 -15.09 4.63
N ARG A 215 -0.10 -13.77 4.78
CA ARG A 215 -0.20 -13.03 6.06
C ARG A 215 0.79 -13.52 7.13
N LEU A 216 2.04 -13.77 6.73
CA LEU A 216 3.12 -14.26 7.62
C LEU A 216 3.74 -13.09 8.42
N PHE A 217 2.89 -12.28 9.01
CA PHE A 217 3.24 -11.16 9.89
C PHE A 217 2.19 -10.97 10.97
N ARG A 218 2.58 -10.35 12.06
CA ARG A 218 1.67 -9.87 13.08
C ARG A 218 1.45 -8.38 12.90
N SER A 219 0.21 -7.97 12.92
CA SER A 219 -0.18 -6.57 12.81
C SER A 219 -1.23 -6.21 13.85
N VAL A 220 -1.37 -4.94 14.15
CA VAL A 220 -2.37 -4.41 15.09
C VAL A 220 -3.28 -3.45 14.33
N VAL A 221 -4.60 -3.56 14.54
CA VAL A 221 -5.57 -2.64 13.96
C VAL A 221 -5.43 -1.28 14.61
N ARG A 222 -5.22 -0.26 13.80
CA ARG A 222 -5.10 1.15 14.20
C ARG A 222 -6.37 1.94 13.98
N ARG A 223 -7.06 1.63 12.89
CA ARG A 223 -8.30 2.28 12.47
C ARG A 223 -9.13 1.30 11.65
N PHE A 224 -10.42 1.44 11.70
CA PHE A 224 -11.36 0.83 10.77
C PHE A 224 -12.31 1.90 10.25
N THR A 225 -13.02 1.62 9.16
CA THR A 225 -14.02 2.55 8.63
C THR A 225 -15.09 2.82 9.67
N ASN A 226 -15.15 4.05 10.14
CA ASN A 226 -16.15 4.57 11.07
C ASN A 226 -16.57 5.96 10.61
N PRO A 227 -17.76 6.47 11.04
CA PRO A 227 -18.26 7.76 10.59
C PRO A 227 -17.34 8.95 10.88
N ASP A 228 -16.57 8.86 11.96
CA ASP A 228 -15.71 9.94 12.45
C ASP A 228 -14.25 9.81 11.94
N GLU A 229 -13.94 8.74 11.18
CA GLU A 229 -12.58 8.39 10.74
C GLU A 229 -11.53 8.37 11.88
N ALA A 230 -12.00 8.20 13.12
CA ALA A 230 -11.17 8.26 14.30
C ALA A 230 -10.24 7.04 14.42
N LEU A 231 -9.04 7.25 14.97
CA LEU A 231 -8.18 6.16 15.37
C LEU A 231 -8.77 5.43 16.59
N ILE A 232 -8.49 4.14 16.71
CA ILE A 232 -8.90 3.37 17.89
C ILE A 232 -8.32 3.99 19.18
N ALA A 233 -7.13 4.58 19.09
CA ALA A 233 -6.51 5.29 20.21
C ALA A 233 -7.32 6.51 20.65
N ASP A 234 -7.91 7.24 19.72
CA ASP A 234 -8.73 8.43 20.02
C ASP A 234 -10.09 8.07 20.62
N MET A 235 -10.56 6.83 20.39
CA MET A 235 -11.78 6.30 20.99
C MET A 235 -11.61 5.87 22.45
N VAL A 236 -10.37 5.84 22.95
CA VAL A 236 -10.08 5.51 24.35
C VAL A 236 -10.37 6.73 25.22
N ARG A 237 -11.02 6.50 26.35
CA ARG A 237 -11.32 7.58 27.29
C ARG A 237 -10.05 8.23 27.83
N ALA A 238 -10.06 9.54 27.95
CA ALA A 238 -8.93 10.33 28.44
C ALA A 238 -8.53 10.02 29.90
N ASP A 239 -9.46 9.48 30.70
CA ASP A 239 -9.25 9.09 32.10
C ASP A 239 -8.65 7.69 32.27
N ASN A 240 -8.38 6.99 31.17
CA ASN A 240 -7.81 5.65 31.24
C ASN A 240 -6.34 5.68 31.69
N ALA A 241 -6.01 4.86 32.68
CA ALA A 241 -4.65 4.78 33.22
C ALA A 241 -3.61 4.29 32.20
N ASN A 242 -4.03 3.48 31.22
CA ASN A 242 -3.17 2.91 30.17
C ASN A 242 -3.85 2.98 28.80
N PRO A 243 -3.89 4.17 28.17
CA PRO A 243 -4.62 4.36 26.92
C PRO A 243 -4.06 3.53 25.76
N GLU A 244 -2.75 3.32 25.68
CA GLU A 244 -2.13 2.51 24.61
C GLU A 244 -2.53 1.04 24.71
N MET A 245 -2.54 0.46 25.93
CA MET A 245 -2.98 -0.90 26.16
C MET A 245 -4.46 -1.06 25.83
N GLN A 246 -5.29 -0.08 26.22
CA GLN A 246 -6.71 -0.11 25.89
C GLN A 246 -6.97 -0.02 24.39
N ALA A 247 -6.23 0.83 23.67
CA ALA A 247 -6.30 0.91 22.22
C ALA A 247 -5.93 -0.42 21.56
N TYR A 248 -4.88 -1.07 22.06
CA TYR A 248 -4.49 -2.41 21.60
C TYR A 248 -5.60 -3.44 21.84
N LEU A 249 -6.18 -3.48 23.03
CA LEU A 249 -7.27 -4.39 23.37
C LEU A 249 -8.54 -4.13 22.55
N ASN A 250 -8.86 -2.87 22.29
CA ASN A 250 -9.96 -2.49 21.41
C ASN A 250 -9.71 -2.95 19.95
N GLY A 251 -8.46 -2.87 19.48
CA GLY A 251 -8.08 -3.40 18.17
C GLY A 251 -8.27 -4.92 18.08
N LEU A 252 -7.84 -5.67 19.12
CA LEU A 252 -8.08 -7.11 19.21
C LEU A 252 -9.58 -7.44 19.28
N ALA A 253 -10.34 -6.69 20.07
CA ALA A 253 -11.79 -6.90 20.16
C ALA A 253 -12.48 -6.68 18.81
N PHE A 254 -12.00 -5.73 18.01
CA PHE A 254 -12.48 -5.53 16.65
C PHE A 254 -12.13 -6.73 15.74
N GLU A 255 -10.92 -7.28 15.83
CA GLU A 255 -10.54 -8.50 15.09
C GLU A 255 -11.43 -9.69 15.45
N TYR A 256 -11.73 -9.90 16.72
CA TYR A 256 -12.66 -10.95 17.17
C TYR A 256 -14.06 -10.76 16.59
N LYS A 257 -14.57 -9.53 16.52
CA LYS A 257 -15.86 -9.24 15.88
C LYS A 257 -15.87 -9.57 14.39
N LEU A 258 -14.75 -9.33 13.68
CA LEU A 258 -14.63 -9.73 12.27
C LEU A 258 -14.66 -11.24 12.13
N LEU A 259 -13.98 -12.00 13.00
CA LEU A 259 -14.02 -13.46 13.02
C LEU A 259 -15.43 -14.01 13.36
N GLU A 260 -16.12 -13.41 14.33
CA GLU A 260 -17.50 -13.77 14.64
C GLU A 260 -18.42 -13.53 13.44
N PHE A 261 -18.23 -12.39 12.74
CA PHE A 261 -18.97 -12.07 11.53
C PHE A 261 -18.68 -13.08 10.41
N GLU A 262 -17.43 -13.45 10.20
CA GLU A 262 -17.04 -14.48 9.24
C GLU A 262 -17.74 -15.82 9.55
N ASN A 263 -17.65 -16.27 10.80
CA ASN A 263 -18.31 -17.52 11.22
C ASN A 263 -19.83 -17.47 11.01
N ALA A 264 -20.48 -16.34 11.33
CA ALA A 264 -21.91 -16.16 11.11
C ALA A 264 -22.32 -16.22 9.64
N LEU A 265 -21.44 -15.84 8.72
CA LEU A 265 -21.70 -15.95 7.27
C LEU A 265 -21.70 -17.41 6.76
N TRP A 266 -21.03 -18.31 7.46
CA TRP A 266 -20.99 -19.74 7.10
C TRP A 266 -22.17 -20.55 7.68
N GLU A 267 -22.94 -19.97 8.58
CA GLU A 267 -24.11 -20.64 9.18
C GLU A 267 -25.39 -20.50 8.34
N TRP A 268 -25.36 -19.78 7.23
CA TRP A 268 -26.47 -19.55 6.27
C TRP A 268 -26.16 -20.27 4.96
#